data_3a485bc9ce0508679d8cf94f33e7f0aa
#
_entry.id   3a485bc9ce0508679d8cf94f33e7f0aa
#
_cell.length_a   1.000
_cell.length_b   1.000
_cell.length_c   1.000
_cell.angle_alpha   90.00
_cell.angle_beta   90.00
_cell.angle_gamma   90.00
#
_symmetry.space_group_name_H-M   'P 1'
#
loop_
_entity.id
_entity.type
_entity.pdbx_description
1 polymer ?
#
loop_
_entity_poly.entity_id
_entity_poly.type
_entity_poly.pdbx_seq_one_letter_code
_entity_poly.pdbx_strand_id
1 'polypeptide(L)'
;MLKLLIADDERIIRETIYHLIDWEKYDIEVIGLCQNGIEAYDMILDESPDIVLTDIRMPGMGGLELIKKFSHTDLFIQFIILSGYGEFEYAKEAMKYGVKHYLLKPCNELQIL
;
A
#
# COMPACT_ATOMS: atom_id res chain seq x y z
N MET A 1 9.41 -1.31 15.97
CA MET A 1 9.06 -0.38 14.88
C MET A 1 8.28 -1.13 13.81
N LEU A 2 7.14 -0.61 13.41
CA LEU A 2 6.35 -1.21 12.33
C LEU A 2 7.01 -0.95 10.99
N LYS A 3 7.00 -1.94 10.13
CA LYS A 3 7.58 -1.83 8.79
C LYS A 3 6.49 -1.49 7.78
N LEU A 4 6.68 -0.42 7.05
CA LEU A 4 5.74 0.06 6.04
C LEU A 4 6.36 -0.02 4.64
N LEU A 5 5.61 -0.57 3.71
CA LEU A 5 5.95 -0.58 2.29
C LEU A 5 4.97 0.33 1.55
N ILE A 6 5.46 1.20 0.70
CA ILE A 6 4.63 2.07 -0.12
C ILE A 6 4.81 1.68 -1.58
N ALA A 7 3.71 1.42 -2.28
CA ALA A 7 3.73 1.03 -3.68
C ALA A 7 2.77 1.90 -4.49
N ASP A 8 3.31 2.60 -5.48
CA ASP A 8 2.53 3.42 -6.40
C ASP A 8 3.39 3.63 -7.66
N ASP A 9 2.78 3.52 -8.83
CA ASP A 9 3.51 3.69 -10.09
C ASP A 9 3.86 5.15 -10.38
N GLU A 10 3.22 6.09 -9.69
CA GLU A 10 3.50 7.52 -9.83
C GLU A 10 4.53 7.96 -8.81
N ARG A 11 5.71 8.31 -9.29
CA ARG A 11 6.83 8.73 -8.44
C ARG A 11 6.46 9.89 -7.51
N ILE A 12 5.73 10.87 -8.04
CA ILE A 12 5.36 12.05 -7.27
C ILE A 12 4.50 11.64 -6.07
N ILE A 13 3.58 10.72 -6.26
CA ILE A 13 2.72 10.24 -5.17
C ILE A 13 3.52 9.47 -4.14
N ARG A 14 4.40 8.54 -4.57
CA ARG A 14 5.25 7.80 -3.64
C ARG A 14 6.06 8.74 -2.77
N GLU A 15 6.75 9.68 -3.40
CA GLU A 15 7.63 10.59 -2.68
C GLU A 15 6.85 11.57 -1.81
N THR A 16 5.69 12.02 -2.27
CA THR A 16 4.85 12.92 -1.49
C THR A 16 4.41 12.24 -0.21
N ILE A 17 3.93 11.00 -0.28
CA ILE A 17 3.52 10.24 0.90
C ILE A 17 4.70 10.02 1.84
N TYR A 18 5.84 9.65 1.28
CA TYR A 18 7.04 9.40 2.08
C TYR A 18 7.48 10.64 2.87
N HIS A 19 7.42 11.82 2.24
CA HIS A 19 7.88 13.06 2.86
C HIS A 19 6.78 13.79 3.64
N LEU A 20 5.52 13.41 3.49
CA LEU A 20 4.39 14.06 4.13
C LEU A 20 4.38 13.87 5.64
N ILE A 21 4.82 12.71 6.09
CA ILE A 21 4.74 12.30 7.49
C ILE A 21 6.14 11.99 8.00
N ASP A 22 6.40 12.40 9.24
CA ASP A 22 7.59 11.97 9.96
C ASP A 22 7.29 10.58 10.55
N TRP A 23 7.52 9.55 9.75
CA TRP A 23 7.18 8.17 10.11
C TRP A 23 7.87 7.70 11.37
N GLU A 24 9.11 8.12 11.56
CA GLU A 24 9.89 7.74 12.73
C GLU A 24 9.24 8.20 14.03
N LYS A 25 8.58 9.35 14.01
CA LYS A 25 7.86 9.89 15.16
C LYS A 25 6.74 8.93 15.62
N TYR A 26 6.18 8.16 14.70
CA TYR A 26 5.10 7.22 15.00
C TYR A 26 5.59 5.78 15.11
N ASP A 27 6.90 5.61 15.24
CA ASP A 27 7.54 4.31 15.36
C ASP A 27 7.28 3.42 14.11
N ILE A 28 7.35 4.05 12.95
CA ILE A 28 7.18 3.37 11.66
C ILE A 28 8.43 3.56 10.82
N GLU A 29 8.91 2.45 10.25
CA GLU A 29 10.04 2.48 9.33
C GLU A 29 9.53 2.20 7.93
N VAL A 30 9.78 3.12 6.99
CA VAL A 30 9.45 2.88 5.59
C VAL A 30 10.57 2.05 4.99
N ILE A 31 10.30 0.78 4.71
CA ILE A 31 11.32 -0.16 4.24
C ILE A 31 11.51 -0.14 2.72
N GLY A 32 10.59 0.44 1.99
CA GLY A 32 10.73 0.53 0.55
C GLY A 32 9.65 1.36 -0.11
N LEU A 33 10.01 1.87 -1.30
CA LEU A 33 9.12 2.60 -2.18
C LEU A 33 9.13 1.85 -3.51
N CYS A 34 8.02 1.19 -3.83
CA CYS A 34 7.93 0.35 -5.02
C CYS A 34 7.13 1.04 -6.12
N GLN A 35 7.50 0.82 -7.37
CA GLN A 35 6.84 1.45 -8.51
C GLN A 35 5.85 0.54 -9.21
N ASN A 36 5.78 -0.73 -8.80
CA ASN A 36 4.80 -1.67 -9.36
C ASN A 36 4.57 -2.82 -8.38
N GLY A 37 3.55 -3.63 -8.66
CA GLY A 37 3.19 -4.72 -7.78
C GLY A 37 4.19 -5.86 -7.75
N ILE A 38 4.98 -6.04 -8.81
CA ILE A 38 5.99 -7.09 -8.85
C ILE A 38 7.11 -6.79 -7.86
N GLU A 39 7.60 -5.54 -7.85
CA GLU A 39 8.59 -5.12 -6.87
C GLU A 39 8.04 -5.24 -5.44
N ALA A 40 6.77 -4.83 -5.26
CA ALA A 40 6.13 -4.92 -3.95
C ALA A 40 6.00 -6.38 -3.51
N TYR A 41 5.62 -7.27 -4.41
CA TYR A 41 5.50 -8.70 -4.12
C TYR A 41 6.82 -9.27 -3.62
N ASP A 42 7.91 -8.98 -4.33
CA ASP A 42 9.24 -9.47 -3.95
C ASP A 42 9.67 -8.93 -2.60
N MET A 43 9.42 -7.65 -2.35
CA MET A 43 9.80 -7.03 -1.09
C MET A 43 8.96 -7.56 0.09
N ILE A 44 7.68 -7.86 -0.14
CA ILE A 44 6.85 -8.47 0.89
C ILE A 44 7.41 -9.83 1.31
N LEU A 45 7.82 -10.63 0.33
CA LEU A 45 8.41 -11.94 0.62
C LEU A 45 9.74 -11.82 1.37
N ASP A 46 10.55 -10.84 1.02
CA ASP A 46 11.88 -10.67 1.61
C ASP A 46 11.87 -10.03 2.99
N GLU A 47 11.01 -9.04 3.19
CA GLU A 47 11.06 -8.18 4.37
C GLU A 47 9.89 -8.36 5.34
N SER A 48 8.84 -9.04 4.93
CA SER A 48 7.64 -9.26 5.76
C SER A 48 7.14 -7.98 6.43
N PRO A 49 6.72 -6.98 5.65
CA PRO A 49 6.24 -5.71 6.24
C PRO A 49 4.96 -5.91 7.04
N ASP A 50 4.72 -5.02 7.98
CA ASP A 50 3.50 -5.03 8.78
C ASP A 50 2.35 -4.33 8.05
N ILE A 51 2.69 -3.31 7.26
CA ILE A 51 1.71 -2.47 6.55
C ILE A 51 2.17 -2.29 5.11
N VAL A 52 1.25 -2.46 4.18
CA VAL A 52 1.48 -2.16 2.76
C VAL A 52 0.46 -1.13 2.31
N LEU A 53 0.95 0.05 1.94
CA LEU A 53 0.13 1.12 1.38
C LEU A 53 0.33 1.06 -0.13
N THR A 54 -0.70 0.68 -0.88
CA THR A 54 -0.56 0.40 -2.30
C THR A 54 -1.63 1.05 -3.15
N ASP A 55 -1.24 1.49 -4.34
CA ASP A 55 -2.18 1.89 -5.37
C ASP A 55 -2.91 0.63 -5.86
N ILE A 56 -4.12 0.81 -6.34
CA ILE A 56 -4.94 -0.30 -6.86
C ILE A 56 -4.43 -0.76 -8.22
N ARG A 57 -4.10 0.17 -9.09
CA ARG A 57 -3.71 -0.12 -10.48
C ARG A 57 -2.27 0.29 -10.72
N MET A 58 -1.45 -0.70 -11.03
CA MET A 58 -0.03 -0.50 -11.33
C MET A 58 0.38 -1.44 -12.47
N PRO A 59 1.41 -1.07 -13.26
CA PRO A 59 1.90 -1.95 -14.32
C PRO A 59 2.35 -3.31 -13.77
N GLY A 60 2.14 -4.34 -14.54
CA GLY A 60 2.55 -5.70 -14.20
C GLY A 60 1.59 -6.35 -13.21
N MET A 61 1.62 -5.93 -11.97
CA MET A 61 0.73 -6.44 -10.94
C MET A 61 0.13 -5.26 -10.19
N GLY A 62 -1.18 -5.16 -10.18
CA GLY A 62 -1.87 -4.10 -9.44
C GLY A 62 -2.02 -4.43 -7.95
N GLY A 63 -2.45 -3.45 -7.18
CA GLY A 63 -2.64 -3.63 -5.74
C GLY A 63 -3.67 -4.69 -5.39
N LEU A 64 -4.74 -4.78 -6.19
CA LEU A 64 -5.76 -5.79 -5.98
C LEU A 64 -5.22 -7.20 -6.14
N GLU A 65 -4.42 -7.44 -7.19
CA GLU A 65 -3.79 -8.73 -7.39
C GLU A 65 -2.81 -9.07 -6.26
N LEU A 66 -2.07 -8.07 -5.81
CA LEU A 66 -1.15 -8.21 -4.69
C LEU A 66 -1.88 -8.66 -3.43
N ILE A 67 -3.00 -8.02 -3.13
CA ILE A 67 -3.83 -8.36 -1.98
C ILE A 67 -4.35 -9.79 -2.09
N LYS A 68 -4.83 -10.18 -3.27
CA LYS A 68 -5.33 -11.55 -3.50
C LYS A 68 -4.24 -12.59 -3.26
N LYS A 69 -3.02 -12.32 -3.66
CA LYS A 69 -1.92 -13.27 -3.47
C LYS A 69 -1.57 -13.51 -2.01
N PHE A 70 -1.76 -12.50 -1.17
CA PHE A 70 -1.42 -12.63 0.25
C PHE A 70 -2.63 -12.87 1.16
N SER A 71 -3.85 -12.89 0.62
CA SER A 71 -5.06 -13.09 1.41
C SER A 71 -5.15 -14.49 2.03
N HIS A 72 -4.47 -15.48 1.45
CA HIS A 72 -4.49 -16.86 1.90
C HIS A 72 -3.17 -17.31 2.53
N THR A 73 -2.29 -16.37 2.85
CA THR A 73 -1.01 -16.69 3.47
C THR A 73 -1.10 -16.51 4.98
N ASP A 74 -0.10 -17.04 5.68
CA ASP A 74 0.00 -16.89 7.13
C ASP A 74 0.60 -15.55 7.54
N LEU A 75 0.92 -14.70 6.58
CA LEU A 75 1.50 -13.39 6.86
C LEU A 75 0.43 -12.42 7.34
N PHE A 76 0.71 -11.72 8.44
CA PHE A 76 -0.18 -10.69 8.96
C PHE A 76 0.22 -9.35 8.37
N ILE A 77 -0.43 -8.99 7.26
CA ILE A 77 -0.14 -7.74 6.57
C ILE A 77 -1.42 -6.91 6.53
N GLN A 78 -1.32 -5.66 6.98
CA GLN A 78 -2.41 -4.70 6.86
C GLN A 78 -2.24 -3.98 5.52
N PHE A 79 -3.18 -4.18 4.61
CA PHE A 79 -3.18 -3.47 3.33
C PHE A 79 -4.04 -2.23 3.43
N ILE A 80 -3.48 -1.10 2.99
CA ILE A 80 -4.20 0.16 2.86
C ILE A 80 -4.15 0.53 1.39
N ILE A 81 -5.29 0.81 0.80
CA ILE A 81 -5.40 1.08 -0.63
C ILE A 81 -5.45 2.58 -0.89
N LEU A 82 -4.65 3.02 -1.86
CA LEU A 82 -4.75 4.35 -2.44
C LEU A 82 -5.60 4.24 -3.69
N SER A 83 -6.68 5.01 -3.75
CA SER A 83 -7.64 4.92 -4.83
C SER A 83 -7.83 6.30 -5.46
N GLY A 84 -7.75 6.36 -6.78
CA GLY A 84 -8.08 7.58 -7.52
C GLY A 84 -9.56 7.67 -7.81
N TYR A 85 -9.95 8.79 -8.36
CA TYR A 85 -11.33 8.99 -8.80
C TYR A 85 -11.69 7.94 -9.86
N GLY A 86 -12.82 7.30 -9.69
CA GLY A 86 -13.28 6.27 -10.62
C GLY A 86 -12.83 4.85 -10.31
N GLU A 87 -12.09 4.64 -9.23
CA GLU A 87 -11.60 3.32 -8.85
C GLU A 87 -12.38 2.68 -7.69
N PHE A 88 -13.57 3.21 -7.40
CA PHE A 88 -14.39 2.76 -6.27
C PHE A 88 -14.71 1.26 -6.32
N GLU A 89 -15.02 0.73 -7.51
CA GLU A 89 -15.37 -0.68 -7.64
C GLU A 89 -14.20 -1.60 -7.31
N TYR A 90 -12.98 -1.19 -7.65
CA TYR A 90 -11.78 -1.97 -7.30
C TYR A 90 -11.54 -1.96 -5.80
N ALA A 91 -11.75 -0.82 -5.15
CA ALA A 91 -11.62 -0.72 -3.70
C ALA A 91 -12.65 -1.60 -2.99
N LYS A 92 -13.87 -1.62 -3.49
CA LYS A 92 -14.94 -2.47 -2.98
C LYS A 92 -14.57 -3.95 -3.09
N GLU A 93 -13.99 -4.36 -4.22
CA GLU A 93 -13.56 -5.73 -4.40
C GLU A 93 -12.44 -6.11 -3.43
N ALA A 94 -11.50 -5.19 -3.20
CA ALA A 94 -10.42 -5.42 -2.26
C ALA A 94 -10.91 -5.70 -0.84
N MET A 95 -12.00 -5.05 -0.45
CA MET A 95 -12.58 -5.27 0.88
C MET A 95 -13.06 -6.70 1.09
N LYS A 96 -13.39 -7.42 0.01
CA LYS A 96 -13.77 -8.83 0.09
C LYS A 96 -12.58 -9.71 0.50
N TYR A 97 -11.37 -9.21 0.36
CA TYR A 97 -10.16 -9.93 0.71
C TYR A 97 -9.55 -9.45 2.04
N GLY A 98 -10.35 -8.76 2.84
CA GLY A 98 -9.95 -8.38 4.19
C GLY A 98 -9.35 -6.99 4.34
N VAL A 99 -9.30 -6.21 3.28
CA VAL A 99 -8.81 -4.83 3.38
C VAL A 99 -9.85 -3.98 4.09
N LYS A 100 -9.41 -3.27 5.13
CA LYS A 100 -10.30 -2.45 5.96
C LYS A 100 -10.18 -0.96 5.74
N HIS A 101 -9.12 -0.54 5.06
CA HIS A 101 -8.84 0.88 4.88
C HIS A 101 -8.52 1.20 3.42
N TYR A 102 -9.11 2.27 2.93
CA TYR A 102 -8.69 2.84 1.65
C TYR A 102 -8.69 4.36 1.76
N LEU A 103 -7.84 5.00 0.95
CA LEU A 103 -7.66 6.44 0.94
C LEU A 103 -7.84 6.95 -0.47
N LEU A 104 -8.47 8.11 -0.61
CA LEU A 104 -8.62 8.76 -1.92
C LEU A 104 -7.42 9.65 -2.20
N LYS A 105 -6.94 9.62 -3.43
CA LYS A 105 -5.90 10.53 -3.90
C LYS A 105 -6.53 11.88 -4.25
N PRO A 106 -5.85 12.99 -3.98
CA PRO A 106 -4.64 13.08 -3.17
C PRO A 106 -4.97 12.93 -1.68
N CYS A 107 -4.09 12.32 -0.92
CA CYS A 107 -4.29 12.14 0.51
C CYS A 107 -3.41 13.09 1.31
N ASN A 108 -3.80 13.32 2.56
CA ASN A 108 -3.05 14.18 3.47
C ASN A 108 -2.71 13.41 4.75
N GLU A 109 -1.94 14.07 5.64
CA GLU A 109 -1.45 13.44 6.86
C GLU A 109 -2.60 12.92 7.75
N LEU A 110 -3.67 13.68 7.88
CA LEU A 110 -4.80 13.29 8.73
C LEU A 110 -5.49 12.04 8.24
N GLN A 111 -5.54 11.82 6.92
CA GLN A 111 -6.16 10.64 6.35
C GLN A 111 -5.30 9.39 6.57
N ILE A 112 -3.99 9.56 6.53
CA ILE A 112 -3.06 8.44 6.66
C ILE A 112 -2.91 7.98 8.10
N LEU A 113 -2.89 8.93 9.00
CA LEU A 113 -2.74 8.65 10.44
C LEU A 113 -4.07 8.33 11.08
#